data_f8683ea68a4b7a459bb2c463d82e5ddd
#
_entry.id   f8683ea68a4b7a459bb2c463d82e5ddd
#
_cell.length_a   1.000
_cell.length_b   1.000
_cell.length_c   1.000
_cell.angle_alpha   90.00
_cell.angle_beta   90.00
_cell.angle_gamma   90.00
#
_symmetry.space_group_name_H-M   'P 1'
#
loop_
_entity.id
_entity.type
_entity.pdbx_description
1 polymer ?
#
loop_
_entity_poly.entity_id
_entity_poly.type
_entity_poly.pdbx_seq_one_letter_code
_entity_poly.pdbx_strand_id
1 'polypeptide(L)'
;MHQSLPSLLFPEYRRRVLGLLLLRPDEALHGREIARRTGLPAGTITRELGKLAEVGLLKREKRGNQQVYSADTGGPIYTELASILRKTSGLADVLVQALAPAAHKLRV
;
A
#
# COMPACT_ATOMS: atom_id res chain seq x y z
N MET A 1 12.33 -11.14 -14.78
CA MET A 1 11.92 -10.66 -13.63
C MET A 1 12.51 -9.38 -13.25
N HIS A 2 11.76 -8.56 -12.73
CA HIS A 2 12.17 -7.27 -12.36
C HIS A 2 12.26 -7.07 -10.92
N GLN A 3 13.24 -6.31 -10.48
CA GLN A 3 13.37 -5.89 -9.12
C GLN A 3 13.16 -4.41 -9.13
N SER A 4 12.18 -3.91 -8.42
CA SER A 4 12.02 -2.49 -8.22
C SER A 4 12.62 -2.14 -6.88
N LEU A 5 12.81 -0.86 -6.64
CA LEU A 5 13.35 -0.41 -5.37
C LEU A 5 12.47 -0.87 -4.19
N PRO A 6 11.15 -0.66 -4.20
CA PRO A 6 10.35 -1.14 -3.09
C PRO A 6 10.39 -2.65 -2.96
N SER A 7 10.48 -3.38 -4.08
CA SER A 7 10.56 -4.81 -4.03
C SER A 7 11.83 -5.28 -3.34
N LEU A 8 12.91 -4.54 -3.53
CA LEU A 8 14.17 -4.87 -2.90
C LEU A 8 14.17 -4.50 -1.42
N LEU A 9 13.57 -3.38 -1.07
CA LEU A 9 13.62 -2.87 0.30
C LEU A 9 12.58 -3.46 1.22
N PHE A 10 11.42 -3.86 0.69
CA PHE A 10 10.32 -4.31 1.53
C PHE A 10 9.79 -5.66 1.11
N PRO A 11 9.36 -6.47 2.07
CA PRO A 11 8.66 -7.71 1.73
C PRO A 11 7.39 -7.40 0.95
N GLU A 12 6.94 -8.36 0.18
CA GLU A 12 5.79 -8.15 -0.67
C GLU A 12 4.54 -7.78 0.13
N TYR A 13 4.32 -8.41 1.28
CA TYR A 13 3.13 -8.10 2.05
C TYR A 13 3.13 -6.65 2.50
N ARG A 14 4.29 -6.10 2.85
CA ARG A 14 4.39 -4.72 3.28
C ARG A 14 4.15 -3.78 2.10
N ARG A 15 4.69 -4.13 0.93
CA ARG A 15 4.49 -3.31 -0.25
C ARG A 15 3.02 -3.24 -0.62
N ARG A 16 2.29 -4.35 -0.49
CA ARG A 16 0.87 -4.35 -0.80
C ARG A 16 0.10 -3.42 0.13
N VAL A 17 0.39 -3.48 1.41
CA VAL A 17 -0.29 -2.63 2.37
C VAL A 17 0.06 -1.17 2.14
N LEU A 18 1.34 -0.87 1.96
CA LEU A 18 1.76 0.51 1.74
C LEU A 18 1.20 1.07 0.45
N GLY A 19 1.22 0.28 -0.62
CA GLY A 19 0.69 0.72 -1.89
C GLY A 19 -0.79 1.04 -1.80
N LEU A 20 -1.54 0.19 -1.09
CA LEU A 20 -2.96 0.42 -0.95
C LEU A 20 -3.25 1.71 -0.17
N LEU A 21 -2.58 1.91 0.94
CA LEU A 21 -2.93 3.01 1.84
C LEU A 21 -2.23 4.32 1.50
N LEU A 22 -0.97 4.27 1.13
CA LEU A 22 -0.24 5.50 0.87
C LEU A 22 -0.61 6.13 -0.46
N LEU A 23 -1.05 5.34 -1.42
CA LEU A 23 -1.46 5.89 -2.70
C LEU A 23 -2.93 6.29 -2.74
N ARG A 24 -3.66 6.05 -1.66
CA ARG A 24 -5.04 6.46 -1.53
C ARG A 24 -5.23 7.10 -0.17
N PRO A 25 -4.60 8.22 0.07
CA PRO A 25 -4.53 8.79 1.43
C PRO A 25 -5.85 9.26 1.99
N ASP A 26 -6.86 9.51 1.14
CA ASP A 26 -8.15 9.92 1.66
C ASP A 26 -9.06 8.76 1.97
N GLU A 27 -8.62 7.52 1.82
CA GLU A 27 -9.42 6.39 2.22
C GLU A 27 -8.96 5.88 3.56
N ALA A 28 -9.90 5.66 4.46
CA ALA A 28 -9.62 5.03 5.73
C ALA A 28 -10.31 3.67 5.73
N LEU A 29 -9.57 2.62 5.96
CA LEU A 29 -10.06 1.26 5.81
C LEU A 29 -9.90 0.44 7.07
N HIS A 30 -10.86 -0.47 7.32
CA HIS A 30 -10.76 -1.40 8.42
C HIS A 30 -9.72 -2.45 8.06
N GLY A 31 -9.10 -3.05 9.05
CA GLY A 31 -8.12 -4.10 8.81
C GLY A 31 -8.68 -5.24 7.98
N ARG A 32 -9.94 -5.59 8.17
CA ARG A 32 -10.55 -6.67 7.41
C ARG A 32 -10.63 -6.33 5.93
N GLU A 33 -10.96 -5.08 5.62
CA GLU A 33 -11.02 -4.65 4.24
C GLU A 33 -9.63 -4.59 3.61
N ILE A 34 -8.63 -4.19 4.39
CA ILE A 34 -7.26 -4.19 3.92
C ILE A 34 -6.81 -5.61 3.61
N ALA A 35 -7.15 -6.56 4.48
CA ALA A 35 -6.81 -7.96 4.25
C ALA A 35 -7.47 -8.46 2.97
N ARG A 36 -8.73 -8.09 2.75
CA ARG A 36 -9.44 -8.54 1.56
C ARG A 36 -8.80 -7.96 0.29
N ARG A 37 -8.46 -6.69 0.31
CA ARG A 37 -7.92 -6.04 -0.89
C ARG A 37 -6.49 -6.46 -1.20
N THR A 38 -5.72 -6.78 -0.17
CA THR A 38 -4.33 -7.17 -0.38
C THR A 38 -4.18 -8.66 -0.59
N GLY A 39 -5.20 -9.45 -0.22
CA GLY A 39 -5.11 -10.88 -0.29
C GLY A 39 -4.25 -11.50 0.79
N LEU A 40 -3.98 -10.77 1.86
CA LEU A 40 -3.10 -11.24 2.92
C LEU A 40 -3.90 -11.74 4.12
N PRO A 41 -3.35 -12.66 4.90
CA PRO A 41 -4.06 -13.15 6.08
C PRO A 41 -4.30 -12.06 7.11
N ALA A 42 -5.40 -12.17 7.83
CA ALA A 42 -5.78 -11.15 8.80
C ALA A 42 -4.72 -10.95 9.88
N GLY A 43 -4.09 -12.03 10.34
CA GLY A 43 -3.06 -11.91 11.35
C GLY A 43 -1.85 -11.13 10.87
N THR A 44 -1.47 -11.35 9.61
CA THR A 44 -0.37 -10.62 9.01
C THR A 44 -0.73 -9.14 8.92
N ILE A 45 -1.95 -8.85 8.51
CA ILE A 45 -2.41 -7.47 8.38
C ILE A 45 -2.40 -6.76 9.73
N THR A 46 -2.96 -7.38 10.76
CA THR A 46 -3.03 -6.78 12.08
C THR A 46 -1.64 -6.42 12.58
N ARG A 47 -0.71 -7.34 12.42
CA ARG A 47 0.64 -7.13 12.90
C ARG A 47 1.31 -6.01 12.11
N GLU A 48 1.14 -6.03 10.79
CA GLU A 48 1.79 -5.05 9.94
C GLU A 48 1.21 -3.65 10.14
N LEU A 49 -0.10 -3.53 10.27
CA LEU A 49 -0.72 -2.24 10.48
C LEU A 49 -0.27 -1.62 11.80
N GLY A 50 -0.12 -2.44 12.82
CA GLY A 50 0.37 -1.95 14.10
C GLY A 50 1.77 -1.37 13.99
N LYS A 51 2.65 -2.06 13.28
CA LYS A 51 4.01 -1.59 13.12
C LYS A 51 4.06 -0.30 12.31
N LEU A 52 3.28 -0.22 11.23
CA LEU A 52 3.31 0.95 10.39
C LEU A 52 2.72 2.18 11.09
N ALA A 53 1.71 1.95 11.92
CA ALA A 53 1.13 3.04 12.70
C ALA A 53 2.13 3.52 13.76
N GLU A 54 2.86 2.58 14.35
CA GLU A 54 3.80 2.92 15.38
C GLU A 54 4.93 3.81 14.87
N VAL A 55 5.39 3.59 13.66
CA VAL A 55 6.47 4.39 13.10
C VAL A 55 5.97 5.64 12.38
N GLY A 56 4.66 5.89 12.40
CA GLY A 56 4.13 7.14 11.87
C GLY A 56 3.80 7.15 10.40
N LEU A 57 3.75 5.99 9.75
CA LEU A 57 3.36 5.95 8.35
C LEU A 57 1.86 5.89 8.18
N LEU A 58 1.16 5.33 9.16
CA LEU A 58 -0.29 5.24 9.13
C LEU A 58 -0.88 5.89 10.37
N LYS A 59 -2.11 6.38 10.22
CA LYS A 59 -2.89 6.85 11.35
C LYS A 59 -3.93 5.81 11.65
N ARG A 60 -4.27 5.68 12.90
CA ARG A 60 -5.26 4.75 13.38
C ARG A 60 -6.37 5.54 14.03
N GLU A 61 -7.58 5.30 13.64
CA GLU A 61 -8.72 6.02 14.17
C GLU A 61 -9.80 5.04 14.56
N LYS A 62 -10.47 5.31 15.66
CA LYS A 62 -11.54 4.43 16.09
C LYS A 62 -12.86 4.98 15.57
N ARG A 63 -13.62 4.15 14.89
CA ARG A 63 -14.94 4.52 14.42
C ARG A 63 -15.92 3.46 14.92
N GLY A 64 -16.75 3.84 15.88
CA GLY A 64 -17.60 2.89 16.56
C GLY A 64 -16.72 1.90 17.31
N ASN A 65 -16.91 0.62 17.07
CA ASN A 65 -16.12 -0.39 17.73
C ASN A 65 -14.96 -0.87 16.88
N GLN A 66 -14.69 -0.22 15.78
CA GLN A 66 -13.69 -0.70 14.84
C GLN A 66 -12.60 0.32 14.65
N GLN A 67 -11.43 -0.16 14.29
CA GLN A 67 -10.34 0.74 13.97
C GLN A 67 -10.17 0.81 12.48
N VAL A 68 -9.96 2.01 11.97
CA VAL A 68 -9.67 2.23 10.56
C VAL A 68 -8.28 2.81 10.45
N TYR A 69 -7.64 2.54 9.33
CA TYR A 69 -6.27 2.94 9.08
C TYR A 69 -6.19 3.73 7.79
N SER A 70 -5.38 4.77 7.80
CA SER A 70 -5.16 5.57 6.60
C SER A 70 -3.73 6.09 6.62
N ALA A 71 -3.27 6.59 5.49
CA ALA A 71 -1.93 7.16 5.42
C ALA A 71 -1.86 8.39 6.30
N ASP A 72 -0.76 8.54 7.02
CA ASP A 72 -0.53 9.74 7.80
C ASP A 72 0.23 10.70 6.90
N THR A 73 -0.52 11.53 6.18
CA THR A 73 0.08 12.43 5.19
C THR A 73 0.92 13.51 5.82
N GLY A 74 0.75 13.74 7.12
CA GLY A 74 1.60 14.70 7.83
C GLY A 74 2.83 14.04 8.43
N GLY A 75 3.03 12.77 8.22
CA GLY A 75 4.18 12.08 8.77
C GLY A 75 5.47 12.50 8.10
N PRO A 76 6.59 12.23 8.75
CA PRO A 76 7.86 12.80 8.32
C PRO A 76 8.36 12.33 6.95
N ILE A 77 7.98 11.13 6.54
CA ILE A 77 8.48 10.64 5.25
C ILE A 77 7.37 10.22 4.30
N TYR A 78 6.13 10.65 4.58
CA TYR A 78 5.01 10.23 3.73
C TYR A 78 5.24 10.62 2.28
N THR A 79 5.59 11.87 2.03
CA THR A 79 5.72 12.38 0.67
C THR A 79 6.78 11.61 -0.11
N GLU A 80 7.90 11.35 0.53
CA GLU A 80 8.99 10.67 -0.14
C GLU A 80 8.64 9.22 -0.43
N LEU A 81 8.07 8.53 0.56
CA LEU A 81 7.77 7.13 0.38
C LEU A 81 6.63 6.93 -0.63
N ALA A 82 5.60 7.76 -0.55
CA ALA A 82 4.51 7.69 -1.50
C ALA A 82 5.00 7.95 -2.91
N SER A 83 5.95 8.87 -3.06
CA SER A 83 6.52 9.16 -4.36
C SER A 83 7.27 7.96 -4.92
N ILE A 84 8.07 7.30 -4.08
CA ILE A 84 8.81 6.12 -4.50
C ILE A 84 7.84 5.02 -4.93
N LEU A 85 6.81 4.77 -4.13
CA LEU A 85 5.85 3.73 -4.45
C LEU A 85 5.11 4.04 -5.74
N ARG A 86 4.73 5.31 -5.93
CA ARG A 86 3.99 5.70 -7.11
C ARG A 86 4.84 5.55 -8.36
N LYS A 87 6.10 5.93 -8.29
CA LYS A 87 6.96 5.90 -9.45
C LYS A 87 7.47 4.53 -9.81
N THR A 88 7.62 3.66 -8.84
CA THR A 88 8.28 2.39 -9.09
C THR A 88 7.34 1.20 -9.00
N SER A 89 6.65 1.04 -7.90
CA SER A 89 5.85 -0.15 -7.70
C SER A 89 4.36 0.11 -7.92
N GLY A 90 3.83 1.13 -7.24
CA GLY A 90 2.41 1.40 -7.32
C GLY A 90 1.98 1.82 -8.71
N LEU A 91 2.69 2.79 -9.28
CA LEU A 91 2.32 3.29 -10.58
C LEU A 91 2.55 2.24 -11.66
N ALA A 92 3.64 1.53 -11.57
CA ALA A 92 3.95 0.51 -12.56
C ALA A 92 2.89 -0.58 -12.57
N ASP A 93 2.43 -1.00 -11.40
CA ASP A 93 1.40 -2.02 -11.33
C ASP A 93 0.09 -1.51 -11.91
N VAL A 94 -0.26 -0.28 -11.64
CA VAL A 94 -1.48 0.30 -12.16
C VAL A 94 -1.39 0.39 -13.68
N LEU A 95 -0.26 0.80 -14.20
CA LEU A 95 -0.10 0.90 -15.64
C LEU A 95 -0.17 -0.45 -16.30
N VAL A 96 0.44 -1.45 -15.70
CA VAL A 96 0.40 -2.79 -16.26
C VAL A 96 -1.03 -3.29 -16.33
N GLN A 97 -1.79 -3.08 -15.25
CA GLN A 97 -3.16 -3.53 -15.27
C GLN A 97 -4.01 -2.76 -16.24
N ALA A 98 -3.83 -1.46 -16.32
CA ALA A 98 -4.61 -0.64 -17.22
C ALA A 98 -4.32 -0.97 -18.66
N LEU A 99 -3.09 -1.35 -18.96
CA LEU A 99 -2.71 -1.64 -20.33
C LEU A 99 -2.73 -3.11 -20.67
N ALA A 100 -3.08 -3.96 -19.74
CA ALA A 100 -3.04 -5.39 -19.96
C ALA A 100 -3.72 -5.84 -21.25
N PRO A 101 -4.90 -5.36 -21.56
CA PRO A 101 -5.55 -5.81 -22.79
C PRO A 101 -4.78 -5.42 -24.04
N ALA A 102 -4.04 -4.34 -23.98
CA ALA A 102 -3.28 -3.86 -25.11
C ALA A 102 -1.80 -4.16 -25.01
N ALA A 103 -1.39 -4.72 -23.90
CA ALA A 103 0.02 -4.94 -23.66
C ALA A 103 0.64 -5.81 -24.74
N HIS A 104 -0.08 -6.77 -25.21
CA HIS A 104 0.45 -7.61 -26.25
C HIS A 104 0.76 -6.81 -27.46
N LYS A 105 -0.01 -5.81 -27.75
CA LYS A 105 0.23 -5.02 -28.90
C LYS A 105 1.37 -4.08 -28.67
N LEU A 106 1.45 -3.56 -27.47
CA LEU A 106 2.47 -2.62 -27.17
C LEU A 106 3.77 -3.24 -26.82
N ARG A 107 3.83 -4.53 -26.67
CA ARG A 107 4.94 -5.14 -26.22
C ARG A 107 6.01 -4.72 -26.89
N VAL A 108 6.67 -4.20 -26.43
CA VAL A 108 7.75 -3.67 -27.19
C VAL A 108 8.96 -3.96 -26.47
#